data_98690b88776132ac75d05547111b674d
#
_entry.id   98690b88776132ac75d05547111b674d
#
_cell.length_a   1.000
_cell.length_b   1.000
_cell.length_c   1.000
_cell.angle_alpha   90.00
_cell.angle_beta   90.00
_cell.angle_gamma   90.00
#
_symmetry.space_group_name_H-M   'P 1'
#
loop_
_entity.id
_entity.type
_entity.pdbx_description
1 polymer ?
#
loop_
_entity_poly.entity_id
_entity_poly.type
_entity_poly.pdbx_seq_one_letter_code
_entity_poly.pdbx_strand_id
1 'polypeptide(L)'
;TKRLHKESHQIMDVVKMFEPVTKWATTIIHADNIPEIVRKAVRIARSEKPGAVLVELPENIAEDDTLALPMLPVRFRRSQAHSETIVDAAAKICAANRPVILAGNGCVRKRSAGILRELATLTGIGVLNTFMAKGALPTDSEQSLYTIGLGSKDIGTYAIDAADLVICIGFDMVEYHPSLWNAAGDKKIIHIDFMPAEIDSDYHPELELVGDVADTIEALVLELKRRQVSILISANKH
;
A
#
# COMPACT_ATOMS: atom_id res chain seq x y z
N THR A 1 31.99 -15.66 13.33
CA THR A 1 31.73 -15.41 14.78
C THR A 1 32.96 -15.67 15.68
N LYS A 2 33.84 -16.59 15.35
CA LYS A 2 35.05 -16.90 16.14
C LYS A 2 36.06 -15.73 16.24
N ARG A 3 35.94 -14.72 15.38
CA ARG A 3 36.80 -13.54 15.30
C ARG A 3 36.13 -12.23 15.68
N LEU A 4 34.93 -12.29 16.23
CA LEU A 4 34.24 -11.12 16.75
C LEU A 4 35.15 -10.40 17.76
N HIS A 5 35.25 -9.09 17.68
CA HIS A 5 36.15 -8.27 18.50
C HIS A 5 37.66 -8.44 18.22
N LYS A 6 38.04 -9.08 17.11
CA LYS A 6 39.45 -9.15 16.66
C LYS A 6 39.58 -8.38 15.34
N GLU A 7 40.68 -7.66 15.17
CA GLU A 7 41.01 -7.06 13.88
C GLU A 7 41.18 -8.16 12.83
N SER A 8 40.27 -8.21 11.89
CA SER A 8 40.25 -9.21 10.81
C SER A 8 39.55 -8.64 9.60
N HIS A 9 39.89 -9.16 8.43
CA HIS A 9 39.25 -8.82 7.17
C HIS A 9 37.75 -9.06 7.24
N GLN A 10 36.93 -8.07 6.80
CA GLN A 10 35.46 -8.11 6.75
C GLN A 10 34.74 -8.28 8.12
N ILE A 11 35.41 -7.98 9.25
CA ILE A 11 34.76 -7.96 10.55
C ILE A 11 34.21 -6.56 10.84
N MET A 12 32.89 -6.45 10.82
CA MET A 12 32.15 -5.25 11.21
C MET A 12 30.82 -5.67 11.82
N ASP A 13 30.16 -4.77 12.54
CA ASP A 13 28.80 -4.98 13.04
C ASP A 13 27.79 -4.70 11.91
N VAL A 14 27.62 -5.69 11.03
CA VAL A 14 26.76 -5.60 9.85
C VAL A 14 25.31 -5.39 10.25
N VAL A 15 24.83 -6.07 11.29
CA VAL A 15 23.45 -5.93 11.78
C VAL A 15 23.18 -4.48 12.18
N LYS A 16 24.05 -3.90 13.01
CA LYS A 16 23.89 -2.52 13.47
C LYS A 16 23.99 -1.50 12.34
N MET A 17 24.83 -1.77 11.35
CA MET A 17 25.01 -0.89 10.20
C MET A 17 23.74 -0.87 9.30
N PHE A 18 23.03 -1.99 9.18
CA PHE A 18 21.85 -2.11 8.34
C PHE A 18 20.52 -1.92 9.09
N GLU A 19 20.54 -1.85 10.42
CA GLU A 19 19.34 -1.66 11.23
C GLU A 19 18.47 -0.47 10.78
N PRO A 20 19.01 0.73 10.51
CA PRO A 20 18.18 1.89 10.14
C PRO A 20 17.59 1.83 8.72
N VAL A 21 18.05 0.94 7.87
CA VAL A 21 17.61 0.84 6.46
C VAL A 21 16.89 -0.48 6.14
N THR A 22 16.62 -1.29 7.16
CA THR A 22 15.93 -2.58 7.00
C THR A 22 14.81 -2.74 8.01
N LYS A 23 13.80 -3.53 7.66
CA LYS A 23 12.71 -3.90 8.58
C LYS A 23 13.19 -4.83 9.70
N TRP A 24 14.23 -5.58 9.43
CA TRP A 24 14.82 -6.54 10.35
C TRP A 24 16.20 -6.94 9.85
N ALA A 25 17.15 -6.98 10.78
CA ALA A 25 18.51 -7.42 10.52
C ALA A 25 18.90 -8.47 11.58
N THR A 26 19.62 -9.51 11.18
CA THR A 26 20.09 -10.55 12.09
C THR A 26 21.30 -11.27 11.55
N THR A 27 22.09 -11.85 12.46
CA THR A 27 23.18 -12.78 12.15
C THR A 27 22.75 -14.20 12.49
N ILE A 28 23.00 -15.16 11.61
CA ILE A 28 22.84 -16.58 11.89
C ILE A 28 24.00 -17.05 12.75
N ILE A 29 23.70 -17.57 13.93
CA ILE A 29 24.71 -18.02 14.91
C ILE A 29 24.83 -19.53 15.02
N HIS A 30 23.91 -20.28 14.39
CA HIS A 30 23.88 -21.75 14.40
C HIS A 30 23.26 -22.27 13.10
N ALA A 31 23.86 -23.29 12.50
CA ALA A 31 23.41 -23.83 11.21
C ALA A 31 21.97 -24.37 11.25
N ASP A 32 21.55 -24.99 12.37
CA ASP A 32 20.19 -25.50 12.53
C ASP A 32 19.10 -24.42 12.50
N ASN A 33 19.46 -23.15 12.74
CA ASN A 33 18.52 -22.03 12.72
C ASN A 33 18.35 -21.41 11.33
N ILE A 34 19.11 -21.82 10.32
CA ILE A 34 19.05 -21.27 8.96
C ILE A 34 17.61 -21.33 8.39
N PRO A 35 16.90 -22.49 8.40
CA PRO A 35 15.56 -22.57 7.83
C PRO A 35 14.55 -21.64 8.49
N GLU A 36 14.60 -21.54 9.80
CA GLU A 36 13.72 -20.66 10.60
C GLU A 36 13.98 -19.19 10.30
N ILE A 37 15.25 -18.78 10.32
CA ILE A 37 15.65 -17.39 10.08
C ILE A 37 15.30 -16.95 8.65
N VAL A 38 15.60 -17.76 7.65
CA VAL A 38 15.26 -17.48 6.24
C VAL A 38 13.73 -17.38 6.08
N ARG A 39 12.99 -18.32 6.71
CA ARG A 39 11.52 -18.30 6.68
C ARG A 39 10.96 -17.02 7.29
N LYS A 40 11.49 -16.59 8.43
CA LYS A 40 11.12 -15.34 9.12
C LYS A 40 11.50 -14.12 8.29
N ALA A 41 12.70 -14.06 7.74
CA ALA A 41 13.19 -12.96 6.90
C ALA A 41 12.25 -12.73 5.71
N VAL A 42 11.93 -13.77 4.94
CA VAL A 42 11.01 -13.68 3.81
C VAL A 42 9.61 -13.22 4.24
N ARG A 43 9.12 -13.70 5.39
CA ARG A 43 7.83 -13.27 5.92
C ARG A 43 7.81 -11.79 6.27
N ILE A 44 8.84 -11.29 6.97
CA ILE A 44 8.95 -9.87 7.36
C ILE A 44 9.09 -8.99 6.12
N ALA A 45 9.97 -9.36 5.17
CA ALA A 45 10.16 -8.60 3.94
C ALA A 45 8.86 -8.41 3.15
N ARG A 46 7.97 -9.41 3.17
CA ARG A 46 6.70 -9.42 2.44
C ARG A 46 5.49 -8.92 3.22
N SER A 47 5.63 -8.72 4.53
CA SER A 47 4.58 -8.12 5.35
C SER A 47 4.47 -6.62 5.08
N GLU A 48 3.30 -6.04 5.29
CA GLU A 48 3.11 -4.61 5.09
C GLU A 48 3.87 -3.76 6.14
N LYS A 49 4.46 -2.62 5.76
CA LYS A 49 4.78 -2.27 4.35
C LYS A 49 5.94 -3.18 3.90
N PRO A 50 5.94 -3.74 2.68
CA PRO A 50 7.06 -4.56 2.21
C PRO A 50 8.37 -3.77 2.18
N GLY A 51 9.47 -4.44 2.55
CA GLY A 51 10.75 -3.75 2.61
C GLY A 51 11.92 -4.72 2.82
N ALA A 52 13.13 -4.17 2.79
CA ALA A 52 14.35 -4.93 2.91
C ALA A 52 14.50 -5.58 4.28
N VAL A 53 15.13 -6.74 4.30
CA VAL A 53 15.64 -7.41 5.50
C VAL A 53 17.08 -7.85 5.24
N LEU A 54 17.88 -7.88 6.29
CA LEU A 54 19.26 -8.37 6.24
C LEU A 54 19.37 -9.69 7.01
N VAL A 55 20.02 -10.66 6.39
CA VAL A 55 20.46 -11.90 7.07
C VAL A 55 21.93 -12.07 6.79
N GLU A 56 22.73 -11.96 7.84
CA GLU A 56 24.15 -12.24 7.78
C GLU A 56 24.39 -13.73 8.03
N LEU A 57 25.09 -14.40 7.11
CA LEU A 57 25.52 -15.78 7.24
C LEU A 57 27.04 -15.81 7.35
N PRO A 58 27.60 -15.98 8.57
CA PRO A 58 29.05 -16.11 8.74
C PRO A 58 29.58 -17.37 8.05
N GLU A 59 30.76 -17.25 7.45
CA GLU A 59 31.41 -18.34 6.68
C GLU A 59 31.54 -19.64 7.49
N ASN A 60 31.98 -19.53 8.76
CA ASN A 60 32.12 -20.69 9.63
C ASN A 60 30.78 -21.37 9.99
N ILE A 61 29.66 -20.67 9.92
CA ILE A 61 28.32 -21.25 10.08
C ILE A 61 27.84 -21.88 8.77
N ALA A 62 28.24 -21.31 7.63
CA ALA A 62 27.91 -21.87 6.32
C ALA A 62 28.67 -23.20 6.06
N GLU A 63 29.79 -23.43 6.74
CA GLU A 63 30.57 -24.67 6.66
C GLU A 63 30.08 -25.76 7.62
N ASP A 64 29.25 -25.41 8.61
CA ASP A 64 28.71 -26.37 9.59
C ASP A 64 27.67 -27.31 8.96
N ASP A 65 27.75 -28.58 9.32
CA ASP A 65 26.73 -29.57 8.98
C ASP A 65 25.44 -29.34 9.76
N THR A 66 24.29 -29.59 9.12
CA THR A 66 22.97 -29.51 9.77
C THR A 66 22.02 -30.58 9.25
N LEU A 67 21.16 -31.07 10.12
CA LEU A 67 20.03 -31.97 9.78
C LEU A 67 18.70 -31.20 9.69
N ALA A 68 18.73 -29.87 9.88
CA ALA A 68 17.56 -29.03 9.84
C ALA A 68 16.98 -28.99 8.41
N LEU A 69 15.69 -29.26 8.28
CA LEU A 69 15.01 -29.29 6.99
C LEU A 69 14.46 -27.89 6.62
N PRO A 70 14.41 -27.54 5.32
CA PRO A 70 13.80 -26.31 4.87
C PRO A 70 12.34 -26.18 5.33
N MET A 71 11.97 -25.02 5.86
CA MET A 71 10.60 -24.74 6.29
C MET A 71 9.75 -24.27 5.10
N LEU A 72 8.69 -25.02 4.79
CA LEU A 72 7.78 -24.67 3.70
C LEU A 72 7.01 -23.36 4.00
N PRO A 73 6.76 -22.54 2.96
CA PRO A 73 5.99 -21.33 3.14
C PRO A 73 4.51 -21.64 3.42
N VAL A 74 3.97 -21.03 4.46
CA VAL A 74 2.53 -21.04 4.73
C VAL A 74 1.89 -19.85 4.01
N ARG A 75 0.82 -20.09 3.27
CA ARG A 75 0.04 -19.01 2.66
C ARG A 75 -0.66 -18.22 3.76
N PHE A 76 -0.33 -16.94 3.86
CA PHE A 76 -1.05 -16.00 4.68
C PHE A 76 -2.09 -15.28 3.81
N ARG A 77 -3.35 -15.38 4.19
CA ARG A 77 -4.43 -14.59 3.60
C ARG A 77 -4.66 -13.38 4.50
N ARG A 78 -4.71 -12.19 3.91
CA ARG A 78 -5.13 -10.98 4.61
C ARG A 78 -6.64 -10.95 4.63
N SER A 79 -7.21 -10.41 5.71
CA SER A 79 -8.64 -10.15 5.78
C SER A 79 -8.99 -8.88 4.99
N GLN A 80 -10.17 -8.83 4.43
CA GLN A 80 -10.76 -7.56 3.97
C GLN A 80 -11.09 -6.66 5.17
N ALA A 81 -11.39 -5.39 4.92
CA ALA A 81 -11.89 -4.48 5.93
C ALA A 81 -13.22 -4.95 6.52
N HIS A 82 -13.54 -4.42 7.71
CA HIS A 82 -14.77 -4.78 8.40
C HIS A 82 -16.01 -4.45 7.56
N SER A 83 -17.01 -5.33 7.58
CA SER A 83 -18.20 -5.21 6.72
C SER A 83 -19.01 -3.92 6.94
N GLU A 84 -19.13 -3.45 8.18
CA GLU A 84 -19.82 -2.20 8.50
C GLU A 84 -19.10 -1.00 7.88
N THR A 85 -17.77 -0.94 7.95
CA THR A 85 -17.02 0.16 7.33
C THR A 85 -17.13 0.15 5.80
N ILE A 86 -17.28 -1.03 5.17
CA ILE A 86 -17.54 -1.15 3.74
C ILE A 86 -18.93 -0.57 3.39
N VAL A 87 -19.95 -0.86 4.20
CA VAL A 87 -21.31 -0.33 4.04
C VAL A 87 -21.32 1.18 4.18
N ASP A 88 -20.60 1.72 5.17
CA ASP A 88 -20.47 3.16 5.41
C ASP A 88 -19.72 3.87 4.27
N ALA A 89 -18.64 3.26 3.79
CA ALA A 89 -17.90 3.78 2.62
C ALA A 89 -18.81 3.86 1.38
N ALA A 90 -19.55 2.78 1.09
CA ALA A 90 -20.50 2.77 -0.01
C ALA A 90 -21.56 3.87 0.13
N ALA A 91 -22.08 4.10 1.35
CA ALA A 91 -23.04 5.17 1.61
C ALA A 91 -22.45 6.57 1.36
N LYS A 92 -21.23 6.82 1.84
CA LYS A 92 -20.51 8.09 1.62
C LYS A 92 -20.22 8.33 0.13
N ILE A 93 -19.79 7.31 -0.59
CA ILE A 93 -19.54 7.37 -2.04
C ILE A 93 -20.82 7.70 -2.80
N CYS A 94 -21.95 7.05 -2.47
CA CYS A 94 -23.24 7.34 -3.10
C CYS A 94 -23.76 8.74 -2.79
N ALA A 95 -23.41 9.32 -1.64
CA ALA A 95 -23.86 10.65 -1.24
C ALA A 95 -22.97 11.79 -1.78
N ALA A 96 -21.77 11.48 -2.26
CA ALA A 96 -20.85 12.46 -2.80
C ALA A 96 -21.31 12.96 -4.17
N ASN A 97 -21.10 14.27 -4.42
CA ASN A 97 -21.44 14.89 -5.71
C ASN A 97 -20.27 14.85 -6.69
N ARG A 98 -19.04 14.97 -6.18
CA ARG A 98 -17.81 15.00 -6.96
C ARG A 98 -16.72 14.14 -6.29
N PRO A 99 -16.96 12.82 -6.16
CA PRO A 99 -15.92 11.94 -5.63
C PRO A 99 -14.77 11.80 -6.61
N VAL A 100 -13.55 11.66 -6.08
CA VAL A 100 -12.35 11.33 -6.85
C VAL A 100 -11.59 10.20 -6.17
N ILE A 101 -11.01 9.31 -6.94
CA ILE A 101 -10.10 8.27 -6.42
C ILE A 101 -8.66 8.76 -6.58
N LEU A 102 -7.90 8.73 -5.48
CA LEU A 102 -6.46 8.91 -5.46
C LEU A 102 -5.80 7.54 -5.27
N ALA A 103 -5.29 6.98 -6.35
CA ALA A 103 -4.66 5.67 -6.36
C ALA A 103 -3.16 5.79 -6.09
N GLY A 104 -2.68 5.14 -5.04
CA GLY A 104 -1.27 5.05 -4.68
C GLY A 104 -0.64 3.69 -5.01
N ASN A 105 0.61 3.49 -4.58
CA ASN A 105 1.42 2.29 -4.85
C ASN A 105 0.71 0.97 -4.49
N GLY A 106 -0.15 0.95 -3.49
CA GLY A 106 -0.94 -0.24 -3.13
C GLY A 106 -1.83 -0.74 -4.27
N CYS A 107 -2.25 0.13 -5.19
CA CYS A 107 -3.10 -0.20 -6.31
C CYS A 107 -2.40 -0.97 -7.44
N VAL A 108 -1.07 -0.89 -7.57
CA VAL A 108 -0.32 -1.63 -8.60
C VAL A 108 0.08 -3.03 -8.17
N ARG A 109 -0.24 -3.40 -6.92
CA ARG A 109 0.10 -4.71 -6.39
C ARG A 109 -0.95 -5.75 -6.78
N LYS A 110 -0.47 -6.88 -7.35
CA LYS A 110 -1.27 -8.09 -7.63
C LYS A 110 -2.62 -7.79 -8.31
N ARG A 111 -3.73 -8.15 -7.63
CA ARG A 111 -5.10 -8.04 -8.13
C ARG A 111 -5.68 -6.64 -8.03
N SER A 112 -5.05 -5.73 -7.26
CA SER A 112 -5.63 -4.44 -6.92
C SER A 112 -5.93 -3.58 -8.15
N ALA A 113 -5.05 -3.57 -9.15
CA ALA A 113 -5.28 -2.79 -10.37
C ALA A 113 -6.51 -3.25 -11.17
N GLY A 114 -6.77 -4.57 -11.21
CA GLY A 114 -7.95 -5.11 -11.92
C GLY A 114 -9.25 -4.67 -11.26
N ILE A 115 -9.34 -4.81 -9.94
CA ILE A 115 -10.56 -4.47 -9.20
C ILE A 115 -10.76 -2.95 -9.07
N LEU A 116 -9.67 -2.15 -9.05
CA LEU A 116 -9.75 -0.69 -9.13
C LEU A 116 -10.40 -0.24 -10.44
N ARG A 117 -10.05 -0.88 -11.56
CA ARG A 117 -10.69 -0.60 -12.87
C ARG A 117 -12.17 -0.93 -12.85
N GLU A 118 -12.54 -2.05 -12.23
CA GLU A 118 -13.96 -2.43 -12.08
C GLU A 118 -14.71 -1.40 -11.24
N LEU A 119 -14.14 -0.95 -10.11
CA LEU A 119 -14.71 0.12 -9.28
C LEU A 119 -14.91 1.41 -10.07
N ALA A 120 -13.86 1.86 -10.77
CA ALA A 120 -13.90 3.09 -11.56
C ALA A 120 -14.95 3.01 -12.70
N THR A 121 -15.01 1.88 -13.40
CA THR A 121 -15.98 1.65 -14.48
C THR A 121 -17.42 1.59 -13.93
N LEU A 122 -17.64 0.90 -12.80
CA LEU A 122 -18.96 0.77 -12.18
C LEU A 122 -19.52 2.13 -11.75
N THR A 123 -18.66 2.95 -11.14
CA THR A 123 -19.07 4.21 -10.51
C THR A 123 -18.95 5.42 -11.44
N GLY A 124 -18.15 5.33 -12.50
CA GLY A 124 -17.75 6.47 -13.33
C GLY A 124 -16.85 7.48 -12.63
N ILE A 125 -16.35 7.18 -11.42
CA ILE A 125 -15.47 8.07 -10.65
C ILE A 125 -14.11 8.19 -11.33
N GLY A 126 -13.64 9.42 -11.47
CA GLY A 126 -12.32 9.70 -12.01
C GLY A 126 -11.19 9.24 -11.08
N VAL A 127 -10.12 8.71 -11.66
CA VAL A 127 -8.97 8.16 -10.96
C VAL A 127 -7.72 8.95 -11.27
N LEU A 128 -7.11 9.51 -10.24
CA LEU A 128 -5.78 10.08 -10.25
C LEU A 128 -4.78 9.02 -9.77
N ASN A 129 -3.69 8.85 -10.48
CA ASN A 129 -2.59 8.00 -10.03
C ASN A 129 -1.48 8.86 -9.45
N THR A 130 -0.92 8.48 -8.31
CA THR A 130 0.40 8.98 -7.94
C THR A 130 1.44 8.47 -8.95
N PHE A 131 2.63 9.06 -8.97
CA PHE A 131 3.71 8.55 -9.85
C PHE A 131 4.10 7.09 -9.53
N MET A 132 3.94 6.65 -8.27
CA MET A 132 4.17 5.26 -7.84
C MET A 132 3.05 4.31 -8.30
N ALA A 133 1.87 4.84 -8.57
CA ALA A 133 0.70 4.07 -9.01
C ALA A 133 0.47 4.12 -10.53
N LYS A 134 1.39 4.71 -11.30
CA LYS A 134 1.28 4.80 -12.75
C LYS A 134 1.10 3.40 -13.36
N GLY A 135 0.03 3.23 -14.14
CA GLY A 135 -0.35 1.95 -14.74
C GLY A 135 -1.43 1.17 -13.95
N ALA A 136 -1.84 1.63 -12.77
CA ALA A 136 -2.99 1.04 -12.07
C ALA A 136 -4.29 1.15 -12.90
N LEU A 137 -4.44 2.30 -13.61
CA LEU A 137 -5.48 2.51 -14.61
C LEU A 137 -4.81 2.86 -15.95
N PRO A 138 -5.28 2.30 -17.10
CA PRO A 138 -4.81 2.73 -18.42
C PRO A 138 -5.10 4.21 -18.66
N THR A 139 -4.16 4.92 -19.30
CA THR A 139 -4.29 6.37 -19.55
C THR A 139 -5.37 6.71 -20.58
N ASP A 140 -5.76 5.76 -21.42
CA ASP A 140 -6.85 5.84 -22.39
C ASP A 140 -8.22 5.46 -21.79
N SER A 141 -8.28 5.07 -20.52
CA SER A 141 -9.53 4.84 -19.81
C SER A 141 -10.30 6.15 -19.67
N GLU A 142 -11.63 6.08 -19.86
CA GLU A 142 -12.53 7.24 -19.67
C GLU A 142 -12.46 7.84 -18.26
N GLN A 143 -12.14 7.02 -17.25
CA GLN A 143 -12.01 7.44 -15.86
C GLN A 143 -10.60 7.95 -15.52
N SER A 144 -9.65 7.95 -16.45
CA SER A 144 -8.29 8.40 -16.17
C SER A 144 -8.22 9.92 -16.04
N LEU A 145 -7.78 10.40 -14.88
CA LEU A 145 -7.46 11.80 -14.61
C LEU A 145 -5.93 12.04 -14.57
N TYR A 146 -5.19 11.12 -15.16
CA TYR A 146 -3.73 11.14 -15.30
C TYR A 146 -2.94 10.99 -13.99
N THR A 147 -1.66 11.32 -14.03
CA THR A 147 -0.70 11.13 -12.93
C THR A 147 -0.42 12.46 -12.25
N ILE A 148 -0.33 12.45 -10.92
CA ILE A 148 0.03 13.59 -10.09
C ILE A 148 1.25 13.29 -9.23
N GLY A 149 1.87 14.34 -8.67
CA GLY A 149 2.94 14.21 -7.69
C GLY A 149 4.35 14.39 -8.26
N LEU A 150 4.49 14.75 -9.55
CA LEU A 150 5.79 15.01 -10.17
C LEU A 150 6.08 16.51 -10.36
N GLY A 151 5.08 17.35 -10.26
CA GLY A 151 5.20 18.79 -10.44
C GLY A 151 4.42 19.58 -9.40
N SER A 152 4.60 20.91 -9.38
CA SER A 152 3.96 21.78 -8.42
C SER A 152 2.49 22.08 -8.73
N LYS A 153 2.03 21.85 -9.97
CA LYS A 153 0.64 22.02 -10.41
C LYS A 153 0.36 21.10 -11.59
N ASP A 154 0.09 19.85 -11.27
CA ASP A 154 -0.38 18.89 -12.27
C ASP A 154 -1.85 19.18 -12.63
N ILE A 155 -2.24 18.92 -13.87
CA ILE A 155 -3.65 19.09 -14.31
C ILE A 155 -4.61 18.33 -13.41
N GLY A 156 -4.19 17.16 -12.91
CA GLY A 156 -4.98 16.34 -11.99
C GLY A 156 -5.33 17.00 -10.65
N THR A 157 -4.57 18.02 -10.20
CA THR A 157 -4.89 18.71 -8.94
C THR A 157 -6.21 19.44 -8.99
N TYR A 158 -6.61 19.95 -10.15
CA TYR A 158 -7.94 20.57 -10.30
C TYR A 158 -9.09 19.63 -9.97
N ALA A 159 -8.94 18.33 -10.24
CA ALA A 159 -9.96 17.34 -9.89
C ALA A 159 -10.06 17.13 -8.37
N ILE A 160 -8.93 17.14 -7.66
CA ILE A 160 -8.93 17.07 -6.19
C ILE A 160 -9.50 18.38 -5.61
N ASP A 161 -9.11 19.53 -6.12
CA ASP A 161 -9.60 20.82 -5.64
C ASP A 161 -11.13 20.90 -5.74
N ALA A 162 -11.71 20.37 -6.82
CA ALA A 162 -13.15 20.36 -7.05
C ALA A 162 -13.88 19.23 -6.29
N ALA A 163 -13.17 18.25 -5.75
CA ALA A 163 -13.76 17.09 -5.09
C ALA A 163 -14.37 17.43 -3.73
N ASP A 164 -15.52 16.85 -3.43
CA ASP A 164 -16.15 16.83 -2.11
C ASP A 164 -15.81 15.57 -1.30
N LEU A 165 -15.26 14.55 -1.96
CA LEU A 165 -14.79 13.30 -1.37
C LEU A 165 -13.56 12.78 -2.11
N VAL A 166 -12.47 12.53 -1.39
CA VAL A 166 -11.26 11.88 -1.91
C VAL A 166 -11.17 10.45 -1.37
N ILE A 167 -11.16 9.48 -2.26
CA ILE A 167 -11.03 8.06 -1.92
C ILE A 167 -9.57 7.65 -2.16
N CYS A 168 -8.78 7.66 -1.10
CA CYS A 168 -7.37 7.27 -1.14
C CYS A 168 -7.26 5.75 -1.09
N ILE A 169 -6.74 5.13 -2.14
CA ILE A 169 -6.64 3.67 -2.25
C ILE A 169 -5.17 3.27 -2.40
N GLY A 170 -4.66 2.49 -1.43
CA GLY A 170 -3.26 2.08 -1.45
C GLY A 170 -2.29 3.25 -1.48
N PHE A 171 -2.67 4.36 -0.88
CA PHE A 171 -1.96 5.63 -0.91
C PHE A 171 -1.03 5.80 0.30
N ASP A 172 0.22 6.14 0.02
CA ASP A 172 1.20 6.50 1.03
C ASP A 172 1.51 8.00 0.93
N MET A 173 1.48 8.74 2.04
CA MET A 173 1.74 10.19 2.06
C MET A 173 3.11 10.56 1.49
N VAL A 174 4.08 9.67 1.53
CA VAL A 174 5.41 9.88 0.93
C VAL A 174 5.36 10.03 -0.60
N GLU A 175 4.31 9.51 -1.25
CA GLU A 175 4.15 9.59 -2.70
C GLU A 175 3.72 11.00 -3.16
N TYR A 176 2.84 11.64 -2.41
CA TYR A 176 2.36 13.00 -2.69
C TYR A 176 1.77 13.61 -1.42
N HIS A 177 2.56 14.40 -0.72
CA HIS A 177 2.22 14.88 0.61
C HIS A 177 0.87 15.63 0.63
N PRO A 178 -0.02 15.32 1.58
CA PRO A 178 -1.37 15.90 1.66
C PRO A 178 -1.41 17.43 1.71
N SER A 179 -0.40 18.10 2.28
CA SER A 179 -0.30 19.56 2.28
C SER A 179 -0.29 20.18 0.88
N LEU A 180 0.02 19.39 -0.16
CA LEU A 180 0.04 19.88 -1.55
C LEU A 180 -1.33 19.81 -2.23
N TRP A 181 -2.28 19.04 -1.68
CA TRP A 181 -3.60 18.85 -2.27
C TRP A 181 -4.76 18.99 -1.28
N ASN A 182 -4.49 19.08 0.01
CA ASN A 182 -5.47 19.27 1.09
C ASN A 182 -4.97 20.26 2.14
N ALA A 183 -4.25 21.30 1.73
CA ALA A 183 -3.66 22.32 2.62
C ALA A 183 -4.67 23.05 3.52
N ALA A 184 -5.93 23.08 3.12
CA ALA A 184 -7.01 23.64 3.95
C ALA A 184 -7.54 22.64 4.99
N GLY A 185 -7.17 21.35 4.90
CA GLY A 185 -7.65 20.29 5.78
C GLY A 185 -9.17 20.03 5.69
N ASP A 186 -9.83 20.46 4.61
CA ASP A 186 -11.29 20.47 4.47
C ASP A 186 -11.84 19.31 3.64
N LYS A 187 -10.99 18.52 3.00
CA LYS A 187 -11.43 17.38 2.18
C LYS A 187 -11.91 16.23 3.04
N LYS A 188 -13.08 15.70 2.70
CA LYS A 188 -13.52 14.42 3.24
C LYS A 188 -12.69 13.31 2.60
N ILE A 189 -12.13 12.43 3.42
CA ILE A 189 -11.23 11.38 2.97
C ILE A 189 -11.75 10.02 3.43
N ILE A 190 -11.78 9.06 2.50
CA ILE A 190 -11.88 7.63 2.80
C ILE A 190 -10.52 7.02 2.51
N HIS A 191 -9.93 6.34 3.50
CA HIS A 191 -8.67 5.65 3.37
C HIS A 191 -8.89 4.14 3.21
N ILE A 192 -8.38 3.55 2.13
CA ILE A 192 -8.46 2.10 1.86
C ILE A 192 -7.04 1.60 1.66
N ASP A 193 -6.51 0.89 2.66
CA ASP A 193 -5.13 0.39 2.60
C ASP A 193 -4.95 -0.86 3.46
N PHE A 194 -3.78 -1.49 3.30
CA PHE A 194 -3.32 -2.61 4.14
C PHE A 194 -3.03 -2.19 5.58
N MET A 195 -2.76 -0.93 5.83
CA MET A 195 -2.40 -0.35 7.13
C MET A 195 -3.35 0.80 7.46
N PRO A 196 -3.55 1.10 8.75
CA PRO A 196 -4.20 2.35 9.17
C PRO A 196 -3.49 3.57 8.57
N ALA A 197 -4.24 4.64 8.39
CA ALA A 197 -3.69 5.90 7.93
C ALA A 197 -2.66 6.43 8.92
N GLU A 198 -1.57 6.96 8.39
CA GLU A 198 -0.67 7.79 9.16
C GLU A 198 -1.30 9.19 9.29
N ILE A 199 -1.63 9.58 10.52
CA ILE A 199 -2.35 10.82 10.77
C ILE A 199 -1.40 12.02 10.67
N ASP A 200 -1.79 13.00 9.88
CA ASP A 200 -1.09 14.26 9.68
C ASP A 200 -2.08 15.44 9.75
N SER A 201 -1.60 16.67 9.91
CA SER A 201 -2.46 17.87 9.96
C SER A 201 -3.34 18.03 8.73
N ASP A 202 -2.88 17.56 7.59
CA ASP A 202 -3.56 17.68 6.30
C ASP A 202 -4.20 16.35 5.83
N TYR A 203 -4.11 15.28 6.67
CA TYR A 203 -4.64 13.96 6.34
C TYR A 203 -5.39 13.32 7.53
N HIS A 204 -6.68 13.59 7.58
CA HIS A 204 -7.60 13.08 8.59
C HIS A 204 -8.75 12.29 7.92
N PRO A 205 -8.58 10.99 7.65
CA PRO A 205 -9.66 10.19 7.08
C PRO A 205 -10.90 10.18 8.00
N GLU A 206 -12.07 10.45 7.42
CA GLU A 206 -13.36 10.25 8.12
C GLU A 206 -13.69 8.76 8.28
N LEU A 207 -13.11 7.92 7.43
CA LEU A 207 -13.34 6.48 7.44
C LEU A 207 -12.10 5.75 6.92
N GLU A 208 -11.72 4.68 7.64
CA GLU A 208 -10.61 3.83 7.27
C GLU A 208 -11.07 2.39 7.01
N LEU A 209 -10.76 1.86 5.84
CA LEU A 209 -10.97 0.49 5.45
C LEU A 209 -9.63 -0.23 5.42
N VAL A 210 -9.24 -0.79 6.56
CA VAL A 210 -7.94 -1.44 6.74
C VAL A 210 -8.05 -2.93 6.45
N GLY A 211 -7.30 -3.40 5.43
CA GLY A 211 -7.30 -4.80 5.03
C GLY A 211 -6.57 -5.03 3.71
N ASP A 212 -6.75 -6.21 3.11
CA ASP A 212 -6.27 -6.45 1.74
C ASP A 212 -7.01 -5.49 0.79
N VAL A 213 -6.26 -4.65 0.08
CA VAL A 213 -6.83 -3.61 -0.79
C VAL A 213 -7.73 -4.21 -1.86
N ALA A 214 -7.29 -5.30 -2.51
CA ALA A 214 -8.09 -5.93 -3.57
C ALA A 214 -9.38 -6.55 -3.02
N ASP A 215 -9.30 -7.30 -1.92
CA ASP A 215 -10.47 -7.96 -1.32
C ASP A 215 -11.43 -6.92 -0.73
N THR A 216 -10.91 -5.81 -0.19
CA THR A 216 -11.72 -4.70 0.34
C THR A 216 -12.46 -3.95 -0.78
N ILE A 217 -11.76 -3.63 -1.89
CA ILE A 217 -12.41 -2.98 -3.04
C ILE A 217 -13.45 -3.92 -3.68
N GLU A 218 -13.17 -5.22 -3.77
CA GLU A 218 -14.13 -6.21 -4.29
C GLU A 218 -15.41 -6.22 -3.46
N ALA A 219 -15.29 -6.24 -2.14
CA ALA A 219 -16.45 -6.16 -1.24
C ALA A 219 -17.19 -4.81 -1.37
N LEU A 220 -16.48 -3.70 -1.55
CA LEU A 220 -17.05 -2.39 -1.80
C LEU A 220 -17.81 -2.35 -3.14
N VAL A 221 -17.25 -2.93 -4.20
CA VAL A 221 -17.91 -3.06 -5.52
C VAL A 221 -19.21 -3.86 -5.41
N LEU A 222 -19.19 -4.97 -4.66
CA LEU A 222 -20.40 -5.77 -4.43
C LEU A 222 -21.47 -4.98 -3.67
N GLU A 223 -21.10 -4.23 -2.65
CA GLU A 223 -22.02 -3.39 -1.88
C GLU A 223 -22.59 -2.24 -2.75
N LEU A 224 -21.77 -1.60 -3.58
CA LEU A 224 -22.23 -0.56 -4.51
C LEU A 224 -23.20 -1.12 -5.56
N LYS A 225 -22.93 -2.31 -6.11
CA LYS A 225 -23.87 -3.02 -7.01
C LYS A 225 -25.21 -3.31 -6.32
N ARG A 226 -25.16 -3.76 -5.05
CA ARG A 226 -26.37 -4.02 -4.26
C ARG A 226 -27.22 -2.76 -4.06
N ARG A 227 -26.58 -1.59 -3.95
CA ARG A 227 -27.27 -0.29 -3.83
C ARG A 227 -27.77 0.26 -5.16
N GLN A 228 -27.60 -0.46 -6.27
CA GLN A 228 -28.00 -0.02 -7.61
C GLN A 228 -27.40 1.34 -7.99
N VAL A 229 -26.12 1.54 -7.70
CA VAL A 229 -25.42 2.77 -8.08
C VAL A 229 -25.44 2.89 -9.60
N SER A 230 -26.25 3.81 -10.10
CA SER A 230 -26.19 4.25 -11.49
C SER A 230 -24.85 4.96 -11.70
N ILE A 231 -24.23 4.75 -12.85
CA ILE A 231 -22.95 5.38 -13.23
C ILE A 231 -23.00 6.86 -12.88
N LEU A 232 -22.16 7.26 -11.91
CA LEU A 232 -21.93 8.67 -11.62
C LEU A 232 -21.11 9.22 -12.78
N ILE A 233 -21.74 9.89 -13.71
CA ILE A 233 -21.06 10.56 -14.82
C ILE A 233 -20.17 11.62 -14.17
N SER A 234 -18.85 11.42 -14.21
CA SER A 234 -17.92 12.39 -13.67
C SER A 234 -18.05 13.69 -14.50
N ALA A 235 -18.57 14.74 -13.87
CA ALA A 235 -18.63 16.08 -14.44
C ALA A 235 -17.24 16.74 -14.59
N ASN A 236 -16.17 15.98 -14.45
CA ASN A 236 -14.79 16.45 -14.36
C ASN A 236 -14.03 16.46 -15.69
N LYS A 237 -14.70 16.32 -16.83
CA LYS A 237 -14.07 16.39 -18.18
C LYS A 237 -14.22 17.76 -18.88
N HIS A 238 -14.39 18.85 -18.12
CA HIS A 238 -14.40 20.18 -18.72
C HIS A 238 -13.52 21.15 -17.96
#